data_0c5c9a6a953d540752f20348507aa0bb
#
_entry.id   0c5c9a6a953d540752f20348507aa0bb
#
_cell.length_a   1.000
_cell.length_b   1.000
_cell.length_c   1.000
_cell.angle_alpha   90.00
_cell.angle_beta   90.00
_cell.angle_gamma   90.00
#
_symmetry.space_group_name_H-M   'P 1'
#
loop_
_entity.id
_entity.type
_entity.pdbx_description
1 polymer ?
#
loop_
_entity_poly.entity_id
_entity_poly.type
_entity_poly.pdbx_seq_one_letter_code
_entity_poly.pdbx_strand_id
1 'polypeptide(L)'
;MSKARVIAFYLPQFHPFKENDAWWGKGFTEWTNVGKAKPLFRGHYQPRVPADLGYYDLRLPIIREQQAEMARNAGIEGFMYWHYWFGNGKTLMANIFNEVLESGSPDFPFCLGWANHSWSRRTWNSSSQNHKDVDLMIQEYPGDADIISHFNNVLPAFKDKRYIRVDDKPIFMIYDPMGLPNPRHFIDIWNRLAKENGIDKGIHFVGLASGWLEKYSRILEIGFDAIAPSNLWVAESKVKGRLIKMVGHKLRKIGRASCR
;
A
#
# COMPACT_ATOMS: atom_id res chain seq x y z
N MET A 1 1.30 30.18 8.70
CA MET A 1 1.18 28.77 9.11
C MET A 1 1.33 27.90 7.87
N SER A 2 2.25 26.95 7.84
CA SER A 2 2.35 26.00 6.75
C SER A 2 1.10 25.10 6.77
N LYS A 3 0.45 24.92 5.62
CA LYS A 3 -0.65 23.95 5.49
C LYS A 3 -0.10 22.54 5.61
N ALA A 4 -0.83 21.65 6.28
CA ALA A 4 -0.49 20.22 6.29
C ALA A 4 -0.49 19.65 4.87
N ARG A 5 0.53 18.86 4.52
CA ARG A 5 0.59 18.12 3.27
C ARG A 5 -0.21 16.83 3.45
N VAL A 6 -1.15 16.55 2.55
CA VAL A 6 -2.00 15.36 2.61
C VAL A 6 -1.70 14.47 1.41
N ILE A 7 -1.12 13.30 1.68
CA ILE A 7 -0.81 12.28 0.66
C ILE A 7 -1.73 11.09 0.91
N ALA A 8 -2.52 10.72 -0.07
CA ALA A 8 -3.46 9.60 0.04
C ALA A 8 -2.80 8.28 -0.42
N PHE A 9 -3.00 7.22 0.34
CA PHE A 9 -2.60 5.88 -0.09
C PHE A 9 -3.45 5.43 -1.27
N TYR A 10 -2.80 4.99 -2.34
CA TYR A 10 -3.44 4.57 -3.57
C TYR A 10 -3.19 3.09 -3.85
N LEU A 11 -4.27 2.34 -3.97
CA LEU A 11 -4.25 0.90 -4.19
C LEU A 11 -4.50 0.59 -5.67
N PRO A 12 -3.49 0.19 -6.47
CA PRO A 12 -3.63 -0.04 -7.91
C PRO A 12 -4.27 -1.40 -8.25
N GLN A 13 -5.22 -1.89 -7.44
CA GLN A 13 -5.76 -3.26 -7.55
C GLN A 13 -7.08 -3.37 -8.30
N PHE A 14 -7.76 -2.25 -8.59
CA PHE A 14 -9.10 -2.25 -9.18
C PHE A 14 -9.06 -2.45 -10.71
N HIS A 15 -8.41 -3.52 -11.15
CA HIS A 15 -8.36 -3.98 -12.53
C HIS A 15 -8.01 -5.48 -12.58
N PRO A 16 -8.42 -6.22 -13.63
CA PRO A 16 -7.99 -7.60 -13.83
C PRO A 16 -6.49 -7.67 -14.17
N PHE A 17 -5.80 -8.66 -13.60
CA PHE A 17 -4.42 -8.99 -13.96
C PHE A 17 -4.18 -10.50 -13.86
N LYS A 18 -3.15 -10.98 -14.55
CA LYS A 18 -2.92 -12.40 -14.80
C LYS A 18 -2.89 -13.27 -13.55
N GLU A 19 -2.24 -12.78 -12.49
CA GLU A 19 -2.09 -13.50 -11.24
C GLU A 19 -3.43 -13.59 -10.50
N ASN A 20 -4.22 -12.51 -10.46
CA ASN A 20 -5.57 -12.54 -9.89
C ASN A 20 -6.49 -13.49 -10.67
N ASP A 21 -6.40 -13.53 -11.99
CA ASP A 21 -7.17 -14.44 -12.81
C ASP A 21 -6.85 -15.90 -12.48
N ALA A 22 -5.56 -16.21 -12.25
CA ALA A 22 -5.12 -17.55 -11.86
C ALA A 22 -5.55 -17.93 -10.44
N TRP A 23 -5.56 -16.98 -9.51
CA TRP A 23 -5.87 -17.24 -8.10
C TRP A 23 -7.37 -17.27 -7.80
N TRP A 24 -8.16 -16.42 -8.46
CA TRP A 24 -9.54 -16.13 -8.08
C TRP A 24 -10.56 -16.32 -9.21
N GLY A 25 -10.09 -16.60 -10.43
CA GLY A 25 -10.90 -16.75 -11.62
C GLY A 25 -10.85 -15.55 -12.55
N LYS A 26 -11.10 -15.79 -13.82
CA LYS A 26 -10.96 -14.83 -14.91
C LYS A 26 -11.81 -13.57 -14.67
N GLY A 27 -11.16 -12.41 -14.80
CA GLY A 27 -11.79 -11.10 -14.65
C GLY A 27 -11.97 -10.66 -13.20
N PHE A 28 -11.33 -11.34 -12.25
CA PHE A 28 -11.40 -10.96 -10.84
C PHE A 28 -10.79 -9.58 -10.61
N THR A 29 -11.50 -8.76 -9.84
CA THR A 29 -11.03 -7.50 -9.26
C THR A 29 -11.57 -7.38 -7.84
N GLU A 30 -11.13 -6.35 -7.09
CA GLU A 30 -11.68 -6.04 -5.77
C GLU A 30 -13.21 -5.80 -5.80
N TRP A 31 -13.75 -5.32 -6.93
CA TRP A 31 -15.20 -5.19 -7.12
C TRP A 31 -15.95 -6.50 -7.02
N THR A 32 -15.30 -7.62 -7.36
CA THR A 32 -15.91 -8.96 -7.23
C THR A 32 -16.28 -9.26 -5.79
N ASN A 33 -15.42 -8.90 -4.84
CA ASN A 33 -15.68 -9.08 -3.41
C ASN A 33 -16.72 -8.07 -2.90
N VAL A 34 -16.67 -6.82 -3.37
CA VAL A 34 -17.68 -5.80 -3.04
C VAL A 34 -19.07 -6.27 -3.47
N GLY A 35 -19.23 -6.73 -4.72
CA GLY A 35 -20.51 -7.18 -5.25
C GLY A 35 -21.06 -8.45 -4.60
N LYS A 36 -20.19 -9.33 -4.09
CA LYS A 36 -20.56 -10.57 -3.38
C LYS A 36 -20.89 -10.37 -1.90
N ALA A 37 -20.60 -9.19 -1.35
CA ALA A 37 -20.82 -8.91 0.07
C ALA A 37 -22.30 -9.02 0.45
N LYS A 38 -22.59 -9.62 1.61
CA LYS A 38 -23.95 -9.83 2.12
C LYS A 38 -24.12 -9.17 3.48
N PRO A 39 -25.31 -8.65 3.83
CA PRO A 39 -25.62 -8.23 5.18
C PRO A 39 -25.41 -9.37 6.18
N LEU A 40 -24.68 -9.12 7.28
CA LEU A 40 -24.40 -10.10 8.34
C LEU A 40 -25.25 -9.89 9.59
N PHE A 41 -25.94 -8.75 9.69
CA PHE A 41 -26.85 -8.40 10.77
C PHE A 41 -27.86 -7.35 10.31
N ARG A 42 -28.93 -7.18 11.06
CA ARG A 42 -29.98 -6.19 10.74
C ARG A 42 -29.39 -4.78 10.70
N GLY A 43 -29.62 -4.05 9.60
CA GLY A 43 -29.09 -2.71 9.37
C GLY A 43 -27.64 -2.68 8.82
N HIS A 44 -27.02 -3.83 8.57
CA HIS A 44 -25.74 -3.87 7.86
C HIS A 44 -25.96 -3.63 6.37
N TYR A 45 -25.57 -2.46 5.90
CA TYR A 45 -25.70 -2.11 4.47
C TYR A 45 -24.62 -2.83 3.65
N GLN A 46 -25.05 -3.80 2.85
CA GLN A 46 -24.22 -4.56 1.89
C GLN A 46 -25.14 -5.06 0.74
N PRO A 47 -24.58 -5.23 -0.48
CA PRO A 47 -23.27 -4.74 -0.93
C PRO A 47 -23.22 -3.22 -1.00
N ARG A 48 -22.03 -2.64 -0.85
CA ARG A 48 -21.81 -1.21 -1.07
C ARG A 48 -21.63 -0.95 -2.54
N VAL A 49 -22.54 -0.16 -3.12
CA VAL A 49 -22.47 0.27 -4.52
C VAL A 49 -21.60 1.52 -4.58
N PRO A 50 -20.62 1.60 -5.50
CA PRO A 50 -19.84 2.82 -5.69
C PRO A 50 -20.74 4.01 -6.09
N ALA A 51 -20.42 5.22 -5.59
CA ALA A 51 -21.18 6.41 -5.88
C ALA A 51 -20.71 7.09 -7.19
N ASP A 52 -19.52 7.69 -7.18
CA ASP A 52 -19.14 8.64 -8.23
C ASP A 52 -18.59 7.99 -9.50
N LEU A 53 -17.59 7.12 -9.40
CA LEU A 53 -16.93 6.52 -10.56
C LEU A 53 -17.46 5.13 -10.94
N GLY A 54 -18.50 4.64 -10.27
CA GLY A 54 -19.05 3.30 -10.49
C GLY A 54 -18.02 2.19 -10.23
N TYR A 55 -18.22 1.04 -10.84
CA TYR A 55 -17.31 -0.09 -10.83
C TYR A 55 -16.18 0.11 -11.86
N TYR A 56 -15.32 1.06 -11.60
CA TYR A 56 -14.27 1.49 -12.52
C TYR A 56 -13.18 0.45 -12.76
N ASP A 57 -12.44 0.63 -13.85
CA ASP A 57 -11.24 -0.14 -14.20
C ASP A 57 -10.05 0.81 -14.33
N LEU A 58 -9.01 0.57 -13.54
CA LEU A 58 -7.83 1.44 -13.52
C LEU A 58 -6.97 1.38 -14.79
N ARG A 59 -7.23 0.44 -15.70
CA ARG A 59 -6.59 0.40 -17.02
C ARG A 59 -7.04 1.55 -17.91
N LEU A 60 -8.19 2.17 -17.61
CA LEU A 60 -8.69 3.31 -18.35
C LEU A 60 -8.02 4.60 -17.85
N PRO A 61 -7.23 5.31 -18.68
CA PRO A 61 -6.55 6.54 -18.29
C PRO A 61 -7.50 7.60 -17.73
N ILE A 62 -8.68 7.74 -18.35
CA ILE A 62 -9.69 8.72 -17.92
C ILE A 62 -10.13 8.53 -16.46
N ILE A 63 -10.17 7.29 -15.97
CA ILE A 63 -10.51 7.01 -14.57
C ILE A 63 -9.41 7.55 -13.64
N ARG A 64 -8.15 7.34 -13.99
CA ARG A 64 -7.02 7.84 -13.20
C ARG A 64 -6.97 9.37 -13.16
N GLU A 65 -7.33 10.02 -14.27
CA GLU A 65 -7.47 11.48 -14.36
C GLU A 65 -8.59 11.99 -13.47
N GLN A 66 -9.78 11.37 -13.54
CA GLN A 66 -10.92 11.74 -12.70
C GLN A 66 -10.62 11.55 -11.21
N GLN A 67 -9.93 10.47 -10.84
CA GLN A 67 -9.51 10.26 -9.46
C GLN A 67 -8.52 11.33 -8.97
N ALA A 68 -7.56 11.71 -9.82
CA ALA A 68 -6.62 12.79 -9.51
C ALA A 68 -7.32 14.15 -9.38
N GLU A 69 -8.31 14.43 -10.22
CA GLU A 69 -9.12 15.64 -10.13
C GLU A 69 -9.94 15.68 -8.83
N MET A 70 -10.62 14.59 -8.49
CA MET A 70 -11.38 14.46 -7.24
C MET A 70 -10.46 14.67 -6.01
N ALA A 71 -9.28 14.08 -6.03
CA ALA A 71 -8.30 14.22 -4.97
C ALA A 71 -7.80 15.68 -4.83
N ARG A 72 -7.49 16.32 -5.95
CA ARG A 72 -7.08 17.73 -5.99
C ARG A 72 -8.16 18.64 -5.43
N ASN A 73 -9.43 18.42 -5.83
CA ASN A 73 -10.59 19.19 -5.35
C ASN A 73 -10.84 18.97 -3.85
N ALA A 74 -10.47 17.82 -3.31
CA ALA A 74 -10.51 17.52 -1.88
C ALA A 74 -9.30 18.04 -1.08
N GLY A 75 -8.34 18.72 -1.74
CA GLY A 75 -7.15 19.27 -1.09
C GLY A 75 -6.05 18.23 -0.83
N ILE A 76 -6.09 17.08 -1.47
CA ILE A 76 -5.03 16.07 -1.44
C ILE A 76 -3.91 16.53 -2.36
N GLU A 77 -2.67 16.51 -1.86
CA GLU A 77 -1.48 16.92 -2.61
C GLU A 77 -1.09 15.91 -3.69
N GLY A 78 -1.19 14.63 -3.36
CA GLY A 78 -0.78 13.55 -4.28
C GLY A 78 -1.10 12.16 -3.76
N PHE A 79 -0.76 11.16 -4.57
CA PHE A 79 -0.97 9.76 -4.25
C PHE A 79 0.33 9.05 -3.85
N MET A 80 0.26 8.21 -2.83
CA MET A 80 1.28 7.21 -2.56
C MET A 80 0.81 5.88 -3.15
N TYR A 81 1.40 5.49 -4.29
CA TYR A 81 1.10 4.21 -4.93
C TYR A 81 1.76 3.07 -4.18
N TRP A 82 0.99 2.03 -3.84
CA TRP A 82 1.56 0.78 -3.37
C TRP A 82 2.34 0.11 -4.49
N HIS A 83 3.62 -0.13 -4.22
CA HIS A 83 4.57 -0.81 -5.07
C HIS A 83 4.83 -2.21 -4.52
N TYR A 84 4.86 -3.20 -5.41
CA TYR A 84 5.00 -4.61 -5.05
C TYR A 84 6.24 -5.19 -5.70
N TRP A 85 7.28 -5.36 -4.89
CA TRP A 85 8.53 -6.01 -5.25
C TRP A 85 8.75 -7.18 -4.30
N PHE A 86 8.76 -8.42 -4.84
CA PHE A 86 8.84 -9.65 -4.06
C PHE A 86 10.22 -10.30 -4.07
N GLY A 87 11.23 -9.62 -4.58
CA GLY A 87 12.58 -10.14 -4.80
C GLY A 87 12.75 -10.81 -6.18
N ASN A 88 13.99 -10.96 -6.60
CA ASN A 88 14.36 -11.57 -7.89
C ASN A 88 13.64 -10.97 -9.10
N GLY A 89 13.38 -9.67 -9.10
CA GLY A 89 12.67 -8.98 -10.16
C GLY A 89 11.16 -9.27 -10.25
N LYS A 90 10.58 -10.00 -9.30
CA LYS A 90 9.15 -10.30 -9.30
C LYS A 90 8.34 -9.10 -8.82
N THR A 91 7.44 -8.61 -9.68
CA THR A 91 6.52 -7.51 -9.37
C THR A 91 5.07 -7.92 -9.59
N LEU A 92 4.13 -7.25 -8.92
CA LEU A 92 2.69 -7.36 -9.20
C LEU A 92 2.10 -5.97 -9.46
N MET A 93 1.09 -5.91 -10.35
CA MET A 93 0.29 -4.71 -10.62
C MET A 93 1.11 -3.46 -11.02
N ALA A 94 2.34 -3.64 -11.49
CA ALA A 94 3.22 -2.54 -11.85
C ALA A 94 2.73 -1.75 -13.08
N ASN A 95 1.94 -2.38 -13.96
CA ASN A 95 1.47 -1.83 -15.21
C ASN A 95 0.72 -0.50 -15.04
N ILE A 96 -0.15 -0.37 -14.06
CA ILE A 96 -0.91 0.87 -13.82
C ILE A 96 0.03 2.04 -13.50
N PHE A 97 0.97 1.82 -12.59
CA PHE A 97 1.94 2.86 -12.23
C PHE A 97 2.92 3.15 -13.38
N ASN A 98 3.38 2.13 -14.09
CA ASN A 98 4.27 2.30 -15.23
C ASN A 98 3.61 3.15 -16.33
N GLU A 99 2.34 2.89 -16.65
CA GLU A 99 1.60 3.72 -17.60
C GLU A 99 1.48 5.19 -17.13
N VAL A 100 1.24 5.43 -15.83
CA VAL A 100 1.22 6.79 -15.25
C VAL A 100 2.58 7.48 -15.39
N LEU A 101 3.65 6.74 -15.19
CA LEU A 101 5.02 7.24 -15.31
C LEU A 101 5.36 7.56 -16.76
N GLU A 102 5.14 6.62 -17.67
CA GLU A 102 5.49 6.73 -19.09
C GLU A 102 4.64 7.77 -19.83
N SER A 103 3.34 7.83 -19.57
CA SER A 103 2.44 8.77 -20.23
C SER A 103 2.53 10.20 -19.68
N GLY A 104 3.05 10.38 -18.47
CA GLY A 104 2.99 11.65 -17.77
C GLY A 104 1.57 12.01 -17.24
N SER A 105 0.58 11.11 -17.37
CA SER A 105 -0.83 11.35 -16.99
C SER A 105 -1.32 10.33 -15.97
N PRO A 106 -2.10 10.78 -14.95
CA PRO A 106 -2.48 12.17 -14.66
C PRO A 106 -1.27 13.02 -14.24
N ASP A 107 -1.29 14.31 -14.58
CA ASP A 107 -0.33 15.28 -14.02
C ASP A 107 -0.71 15.60 -12.57
N PHE A 108 -0.42 14.66 -11.70
CA PHE A 108 -0.72 14.71 -10.27
C PHE A 108 0.47 14.16 -9.48
N PRO A 109 0.87 14.82 -8.38
CA PRO A 109 2.02 14.38 -7.61
C PRO A 109 1.85 12.97 -7.04
N PHE A 110 2.96 12.25 -6.96
CA PHE A 110 2.97 10.88 -6.43
C PHE A 110 4.26 10.54 -5.69
N CYS A 111 4.19 9.50 -4.87
CA CYS A 111 5.34 8.79 -4.35
C CYS A 111 5.04 7.29 -4.31
N LEU A 112 6.01 6.49 -3.91
CA LEU A 112 5.89 5.03 -3.83
C LEU A 112 5.94 4.55 -2.39
N GLY A 113 5.20 3.47 -2.12
CA GLY A 113 5.28 2.74 -0.86
C GLY A 113 5.43 1.24 -1.13
N TRP A 114 6.51 0.64 -0.64
CA TRP A 114 6.76 -0.79 -0.82
C TRP A 114 5.96 -1.62 0.17
N ALA A 115 5.04 -2.45 -0.35
CA ALA A 115 4.28 -3.44 0.42
C ALA A 115 5.10 -4.72 0.58
N ASN A 116 6.14 -4.67 1.40
CA ASN A 116 7.14 -5.73 1.59
C ASN A 116 6.65 -6.87 2.49
N HIS A 117 5.58 -7.54 2.10
CA HIS A 117 5.05 -8.71 2.80
C HIS A 117 4.50 -9.75 1.83
N SER A 118 4.54 -11.01 2.22
CA SER A 118 3.99 -12.11 1.44
C SER A 118 2.47 -12.02 1.31
N TRP A 119 1.96 -12.46 0.18
CA TRP A 119 0.53 -12.62 -0.04
C TRP A 119 0.10 -14.04 0.19
N SER A 120 -0.97 -14.23 0.97
CA SER A 120 -1.54 -15.54 1.26
C SER A 120 -3.04 -15.58 0.94
N ARG A 121 -3.48 -16.75 0.47
CA ARG A 121 -4.90 -17.06 0.31
C ARG A 121 -5.45 -17.49 1.66
N ARG A 122 -6.22 -16.63 2.29
CA ARG A 122 -7.00 -17.05 3.47
C ARG A 122 -8.26 -17.74 3.00
N THR A 123 -8.29 -19.06 3.05
CA THR A 123 -9.49 -19.84 2.74
C THR A 123 -10.45 -19.78 3.92
N TRP A 124 -11.55 -19.06 3.74
CA TRP A 124 -12.68 -19.05 4.66
C TRP A 124 -13.64 -20.20 4.29
N ASN A 125 -13.39 -21.38 4.82
CA ASN A 125 -14.41 -22.43 4.90
C ASN A 125 -14.79 -22.58 6.38
N SER A 126 -15.99 -22.15 6.74
CA SER A 126 -16.52 -22.22 8.09
C SER A 126 -16.68 -23.64 8.64
N SER A 127 -16.49 -24.66 7.79
CA SER A 127 -16.65 -26.07 8.12
C SER A 127 -15.35 -26.84 8.37
N SER A 128 -14.17 -26.27 8.16
CA SER A 128 -12.91 -26.96 8.44
C SER A 128 -12.08 -26.23 9.52
N GLN A 129 -11.72 -26.95 10.57
CA GLN A 129 -10.88 -26.46 11.67
C GLN A 129 -9.39 -26.32 11.29
N ASN A 130 -8.98 -26.69 10.08
CA ASN A 130 -7.61 -26.64 9.59
C ASN A 130 -7.50 -25.69 8.38
N HIS A 131 -7.42 -24.37 8.68
CA HIS A 131 -7.11 -23.37 7.66
C HIS A 131 -5.58 -23.26 7.52
N LYS A 132 -5.01 -23.93 6.52
CA LYS A 132 -3.66 -23.60 6.05
C LYS A 132 -3.78 -22.40 5.12
N ASP A 133 -3.14 -21.28 5.50
CA ASP A 133 -2.92 -20.19 4.55
C ASP A 133 -2.06 -20.75 3.40
N VAL A 134 -2.53 -20.59 2.16
CA VAL A 134 -1.75 -20.94 0.97
C VAL A 134 -1.06 -19.67 0.50
N ASP A 135 0.25 -19.69 0.46
CA ASP A 135 1.04 -18.57 -0.05
C ASP A 135 0.81 -18.43 -1.55
N LEU A 136 0.42 -17.23 -1.97
CA LEU A 136 0.20 -16.85 -3.36
C LEU A 136 1.47 -16.24 -3.96
N MET A 137 2.14 -15.39 -3.18
CA MET A 137 3.39 -14.74 -3.54
C MET A 137 4.22 -14.53 -2.27
N ILE A 138 5.43 -15.09 -2.25
CA ILE A 138 6.33 -15.00 -1.10
C ILE A 138 7.24 -13.78 -1.27
N GLN A 139 7.36 -12.96 -0.21
CA GLN A 139 8.34 -11.91 -0.14
C GLN A 139 9.72 -12.52 0.15
N GLU A 140 10.65 -12.35 -0.77
CA GLU A 140 12.03 -12.79 -0.66
C GLU A 140 12.97 -11.58 -0.53
N TYR A 141 14.12 -11.79 0.09
CA TYR A 141 15.19 -10.79 0.24
C TYR A 141 16.53 -11.42 -0.19
N PRO A 142 16.80 -11.54 -1.50
CA PRO A 142 17.93 -12.31 -2.01
C PRO A 142 19.33 -11.69 -1.78
N GLY A 143 19.39 -10.47 -1.21
CA GLY A 143 20.63 -9.77 -0.90
C GLY A 143 20.90 -8.57 -1.80
N ASP A 144 22.15 -8.10 -1.82
CA ASP A 144 22.53 -6.81 -2.38
C ASP A 144 22.21 -6.64 -3.86
N ALA A 145 22.37 -7.68 -4.66
CA ALA A 145 22.05 -7.62 -6.09
C ALA A 145 20.56 -7.32 -6.33
N ASP A 146 19.68 -7.86 -5.48
CA ASP A 146 18.24 -7.59 -5.55
C ASP A 146 17.91 -6.19 -5.02
N ILE A 147 18.56 -5.74 -3.96
CA ILE A 147 18.42 -4.37 -3.45
C ILE A 147 18.78 -3.34 -4.53
N ILE A 148 19.86 -3.58 -5.28
CA ILE A 148 20.28 -2.73 -6.40
C ILE A 148 19.27 -2.80 -7.55
N SER A 149 18.81 -4.00 -7.90
CA SER A 149 17.80 -4.20 -8.95
C SER A 149 16.49 -3.49 -8.62
N HIS A 150 16.05 -3.58 -7.37
CA HIS A 150 14.86 -2.90 -6.88
C HIS A 150 15.01 -1.37 -6.98
N PHE A 151 16.16 -0.82 -6.55
CA PHE A 151 16.43 0.62 -6.70
C PHE A 151 16.36 1.04 -8.17
N ASN A 152 17.00 0.30 -9.07
CA ASN A 152 17.00 0.61 -10.50
C ASN A 152 15.60 0.55 -11.12
N ASN A 153 14.74 -0.33 -10.63
CA ASN A 153 13.34 -0.42 -11.06
C ASN A 153 12.55 0.84 -10.69
N VAL A 154 12.79 1.44 -9.53
CA VAL A 154 12.06 2.64 -9.08
C VAL A 154 12.76 3.97 -9.43
N LEU A 155 14.03 3.93 -9.85
CA LEU A 155 14.81 5.12 -10.18
C LEU A 155 14.15 6.05 -11.21
N PRO A 156 13.51 5.55 -12.29
CA PRO A 156 12.79 6.41 -13.22
C PRO A 156 11.69 7.24 -12.55
N ALA A 157 10.99 6.65 -11.57
CA ALA A 157 9.98 7.37 -10.80
C ALA A 157 10.62 8.48 -9.95
N PHE A 158 11.74 8.21 -9.27
CA PHE A 158 12.45 9.24 -8.49
C PHE A 158 12.92 10.43 -9.32
N LYS A 159 13.17 10.24 -10.62
CA LYS A 159 13.56 11.30 -11.55
C LYS A 159 12.38 12.09 -12.14
N ASP A 160 11.15 11.62 -11.96
CA ASP A 160 9.95 12.31 -12.43
C ASP A 160 9.73 13.61 -11.62
N LYS A 161 9.39 14.70 -12.34
CA LYS A 161 9.12 16.01 -11.72
C LYS A 161 7.92 16.01 -10.76
N ARG A 162 6.99 15.08 -10.94
CA ARG A 162 5.79 14.92 -10.08
C ARG A 162 6.10 14.18 -8.79
N TYR A 163 7.30 13.58 -8.66
CA TYR A 163 7.61 12.78 -7.48
C TYR A 163 7.68 13.62 -6.23
N ILE A 164 6.90 13.26 -5.21
CA ILE A 164 6.80 14.01 -3.95
C ILE A 164 8.10 13.90 -3.15
N ARG A 165 8.59 15.04 -2.67
CA ARG A 165 9.85 15.17 -1.94
C ARG A 165 9.68 15.90 -0.60
N VAL A 166 10.61 15.61 0.31
CA VAL A 166 10.84 16.35 1.56
C VAL A 166 12.29 16.79 1.55
N ASP A 167 12.55 18.09 1.62
CA ASP A 167 13.90 18.68 1.57
C ASP A 167 14.74 18.18 0.38
N ASP A 168 14.10 18.06 -0.80
CA ASP A 168 14.61 17.51 -2.07
C ASP A 168 14.86 16.00 -2.08
N LYS A 169 14.65 15.28 -0.99
CA LYS A 169 14.70 13.82 -0.94
C LYS A 169 13.38 13.22 -1.44
N PRO A 170 13.36 12.34 -2.43
CA PRO A 170 12.14 11.62 -2.81
C PRO A 170 11.66 10.73 -1.65
N ILE A 171 10.34 10.76 -1.38
CA ILE A 171 9.74 9.93 -0.33
C ILE A 171 9.66 8.47 -0.80
N PHE A 172 10.14 7.54 0.02
CA PHE A 172 9.89 6.12 -0.18
C PHE A 172 9.39 5.49 1.11
N MET A 173 8.16 4.97 1.10
CA MET A 173 7.58 4.34 2.28
C MET A 173 7.82 2.84 2.27
N ILE A 174 8.03 2.25 3.44
CA ILE A 174 8.14 0.79 3.65
C ILE A 174 7.05 0.36 4.62
N TYR A 175 6.23 -0.61 4.18
CA TYR A 175 5.07 -1.11 4.93
C TYR A 175 5.47 -1.83 6.22
N ASP A 176 6.47 -2.72 6.15
CA ASP A 176 7.02 -3.41 7.32
C ASP A 176 8.54 -3.17 7.41
N PRO A 177 8.94 -2.03 8.00
CA PRO A 177 10.35 -1.70 8.14
C PRO A 177 11.13 -2.68 9.02
N MET A 178 10.43 -3.35 9.96
CA MET A 178 11.05 -4.34 10.86
C MET A 178 11.11 -5.74 10.24
N GLY A 179 10.40 -5.99 9.16
CA GLY A 179 10.44 -7.23 8.39
C GLY A 179 11.63 -7.32 7.42
N LEU A 180 12.36 -6.22 7.21
CA LEU A 180 13.61 -6.25 6.44
C LEU A 180 14.70 -6.98 7.22
N PRO A 181 15.48 -7.89 6.60
CA PRO A 181 16.56 -8.60 7.28
C PRO A 181 17.64 -7.67 7.84
N ASN A 182 18.01 -6.64 7.09
CA ASN A 182 18.96 -5.61 7.51
C ASN A 182 18.52 -4.23 6.96
N PRO A 183 17.58 -3.57 7.63
CA PRO A 183 17.02 -2.32 7.10
C PRO A 183 18.05 -1.18 7.02
N ARG A 184 19.02 -1.11 7.91
CA ARG A 184 20.09 -0.10 7.84
C ARG A 184 20.93 -0.27 6.60
N HIS A 185 21.36 -1.49 6.30
CA HIS A 185 22.13 -1.81 5.09
C HIS A 185 21.35 -1.48 3.80
N PHE A 186 20.06 -1.80 3.77
CA PHE A 186 19.18 -1.42 2.67
C PHE A 186 19.16 0.10 2.45
N ILE A 187 18.98 0.89 3.51
CA ILE A 187 18.98 2.36 3.47
C ILE A 187 20.34 2.88 2.97
N ASP A 188 21.45 2.33 3.46
CA ASP A 188 22.79 2.77 3.10
C ASP A 188 23.08 2.52 1.61
N ILE A 189 22.70 1.35 1.07
CA ILE A 189 22.83 1.03 -0.36
C ILE A 189 21.99 2.00 -1.19
N TRP A 190 20.73 2.20 -0.86
CA TRP A 190 19.85 3.07 -1.62
C TRP A 190 20.28 4.53 -1.59
N ASN A 191 20.77 5.04 -0.45
CA ASN A 191 21.30 6.40 -0.36
C ASN A 191 22.58 6.56 -1.17
N ARG A 192 23.47 5.56 -1.23
CA ARG A 192 24.63 5.56 -2.09
C ARG A 192 24.24 5.60 -3.58
N LEU A 193 23.34 4.69 -4.00
CA LEU A 193 22.85 4.64 -5.39
C LEU A 193 22.09 5.92 -5.78
N ALA A 194 21.35 6.52 -4.87
CA ALA A 194 20.66 7.79 -5.10
C ALA A 194 21.66 8.89 -5.45
N LYS A 195 22.74 9.04 -4.67
CA LYS A 195 23.81 10.03 -4.93
C LYS A 195 24.52 9.76 -6.24
N GLU A 196 24.85 8.51 -6.56
CA GLU A 196 25.46 8.10 -7.82
C GLU A 196 24.58 8.44 -9.05
N ASN A 197 23.26 8.62 -8.82
CA ASN A 197 22.28 8.95 -9.87
C ASN A 197 21.75 10.38 -9.82
N GLY A 198 22.45 11.31 -9.11
CA GLY A 198 22.13 12.73 -9.05
C GLY A 198 21.02 13.11 -8.07
N ILE A 199 20.74 12.23 -7.10
CA ILE A 199 19.84 12.53 -5.97
C ILE A 199 20.72 12.74 -4.73
N ASP A 200 21.41 13.87 -4.69
CA ASP A 200 22.53 14.16 -3.78
C ASP A 200 22.18 14.06 -2.30
N LYS A 201 20.94 14.39 -1.93
CA LYS A 201 20.46 14.35 -0.55
C LYS A 201 20.00 12.95 -0.10
N GLY A 202 19.99 11.97 -1.02
CA GLY A 202 19.49 10.61 -0.76
C GLY A 202 17.96 10.53 -0.75
N ILE A 203 17.43 9.47 -0.14
CA ILE A 203 16.00 9.15 -0.09
C ILE A 203 15.41 9.52 1.28
N HIS A 204 14.17 10.00 1.31
CA HIS A 204 13.40 10.22 2.55
C HIS A 204 12.62 8.94 2.86
N PHE A 205 13.14 8.11 3.75
CA PHE A 205 12.50 6.86 4.13
C PHE A 205 11.43 7.07 5.19
N VAL A 206 10.22 6.55 4.91
CA VAL A 206 9.09 6.56 5.84
C VAL A 206 8.74 5.12 6.23
N GLY A 207 8.77 4.81 7.52
CA GLY A 207 8.35 3.51 8.04
C GLY A 207 6.87 3.51 8.42
N LEU A 208 6.05 2.60 7.86
CA LEU A 208 4.70 2.41 8.37
C LEU A 208 4.79 1.68 9.71
N ALA A 209 4.14 2.22 10.74
CA ALA A 209 4.13 1.64 12.07
C ALA A 209 2.72 1.42 12.57
N SER A 210 2.43 0.21 13.02
CA SER A 210 1.21 -0.11 13.74
C SER A 210 1.55 -0.54 15.16
N GLY A 211 0.88 0.01 16.19
CA GLY A 211 1.01 -0.45 17.56
C GLY A 211 1.62 0.56 18.53
N TRP A 212 2.60 0.13 19.30
CA TRP A 212 3.09 0.86 20.47
C TRP A 212 4.21 1.85 20.13
N LEU A 213 4.32 2.93 20.90
CA LEU A 213 5.32 4.00 20.73
C LEU A 213 6.77 3.48 20.68
N GLU A 214 7.09 2.40 21.39
CA GLU A 214 8.42 1.76 21.38
C GLU A 214 8.89 1.33 19.99
N LYS A 215 7.95 0.92 19.13
CA LYS A 215 8.27 0.60 17.73
C LYS A 215 8.70 1.83 16.94
N TYR A 216 8.19 3.00 17.29
CA TYR A 216 8.49 4.24 16.58
C TYR A 216 9.94 4.65 16.79
N SER A 217 10.41 4.69 18.05
CA SER A 217 11.80 4.99 18.36
C SER A 217 12.75 4.06 17.62
N ARG A 218 12.44 2.74 17.63
CA ARG A 218 13.28 1.74 16.97
C ARG A 218 13.35 1.93 15.44
N ILE A 219 12.27 2.31 14.78
CA ILE A 219 12.27 2.59 13.34
C ILE A 219 13.18 3.80 13.04
N LEU A 220 13.11 4.87 13.83
CA LEU A 220 13.97 6.04 13.66
C LEU A 220 15.45 5.71 13.95
N GLU A 221 15.74 4.92 14.98
CA GLU A 221 17.10 4.46 15.33
C GLU A 221 17.75 3.64 14.20
N ILE A 222 16.97 2.89 13.44
CA ILE A 222 17.43 2.16 12.26
C ILE A 222 17.85 3.09 11.11
N GLY A 223 17.35 4.33 11.09
CA GLY A 223 17.72 5.34 10.10
C GLY A 223 16.60 5.76 9.15
N PHE A 224 15.35 5.47 9.48
CA PHE A 224 14.21 6.06 8.80
C PHE A 224 14.08 7.54 9.18
N ASP A 225 13.71 8.38 8.20
CA ASP A 225 13.56 9.83 8.42
C ASP A 225 12.21 10.17 9.09
N ALA A 226 11.18 9.35 8.87
CA ALA A 226 9.84 9.58 9.38
C ALA A 226 9.04 8.29 9.61
N ILE A 227 7.90 8.44 10.29
CA ILE A 227 6.98 7.34 10.60
C ILE A 227 5.57 7.72 10.13
N ALA A 228 4.89 6.79 9.47
CA ALA A 228 3.45 6.86 9.19
C ALA A 228 2.70 5.96 10.17
N PRO A 229 2.07 6.49 11.23
CA PRO A 229 1.39 5.67 12.23
C PRO A 229 0.03 5.18 11.72
N SER A 230 -0.19 3.86 11.78
CA SER A 230 -1.49 3.22 11.49
C SER A 230 -2.20 2.83 12.79
N ASN A 231 -2.76 3.81 13.50
CA ASN A 231 -3.22 3.67 14.89
C ASN A 231 -4.74 3.67 15.08
N LEU A 232 -5.52 3.50 14.04
CA LEU A 232 -6.99 3.53 14.16
C LEU A 232 -7.50 2.55 15.24
N TRP A 233 -6.99 1.32 15.25
CA TRP A 233 -7.37 0.31 16.24
C TRP A 233 -6.94 0.66 17.67
N VAL A 234 -5.81 1.38 17.85
CA VAL A 234 -5.35 1.86 19.15
C VAL A 234 -6.31 2.93 19.67
N ALA A 235 -6.66 3.90 18.82
CA ALA A 235 -7.63 4.94 19.15
C ALA A 235 -8.98 4.33 19.53
N GLU A 236 -9.50 3.41 18.73
CA GLU A 236 -10.75 2.69 19.05
C GLU A 236 -10.67 1.92 20.37
N SER A 237 -9.52 1.31 20.69
CA SER A 237 -9.34 0.55 21.93
C SER A 237 -9.37 1.43 23.17
N LYS A 238 -8.99 2.70 23.06
CA LYS A 238 -8.98 3.68 24.16
C LYS A 238 -10.36 4.30 24.42
N VAL A 239 -11.18 4.42 23.37
CA VAL A 239 -12.49 5.09 23.46
C VAL A 239 -13.60 4.18 23.94
N LYS A 240 -13.50 2.88 23.71
CA LYS A 240 -14.58 1.92 24.01
C LYS A 240 -14.43 1.28 25.38
N GLY A 241 -15.48 1.34 26.22
CA GLY A 241 -15.56 0.61 27.48
C GLY A 241 -15.46 -0.91 27.29
N ARG A 242 -15.15 -1.68 28.37
CA ARG A 242 -14.83 -3.11 28.30
C ARG A 242 -15.91 -3.98 27.63
N LEU A 243 -17.19 -3.67 27.85
CA LEU A 243 -18.34 -4.38 27.23
C LEU A 243 -18.44 -4.08 25.74
N ILE A 244 -18.25 -2.81 25.35
CA ILE A 244 -18.26 -2.38 23.96
C ILE A 244 -17.04 -2.97 23.21
N LYS A 245 -15.91 -3.16 23.89
CA LYS A 245 -14.73 -3.86 23.33
C LYS A 245 -15.04 -5.32 22.97
N MET A 246 -15.75 -6.06 23.84
CA MET A 246 -16.12 -7.45 23.58
C MET A 246 -17.11 -7.58 22.41
N VAL A 247 -18.14 -6.74 22.39
CA VAL A 247 -19.14 -6.70 21.30
C VAL A 247 -18.50 -6.21 20.02
N GLY A 248 -17.69 -5.16 20.08
CA GLY A 248 -16.93 -4.66 18.94
C GLY A 248 -15.91 -5.65 18.36
N HIS A 249 -15.30 -6.50 19.21
CA HIS A 249 -14.41 -7.57 18.74
C HIS A 249 -15.16 -8.69 18.02
N LYS A 250 -16.33 -9.10 18.54
CA LYS A 250 -17.22 -10.04 17.84
C LYS A 250 -17.73 -9.47 16.52
N LEU A 251 -18.17 -8.22 16.50
CA LEU A 251 -18.64 -7.54 15.28
C LEU A 251 -17.52 -7.33 14.25
N ARG A 252 -16.27 -7.08 14.67
CA ARG A 252 -15.11 -7.02 13.76
C ARG A 252 -14.75 -8.36 13.16
N LYS A 253 -14.85 -9.45 13.92
CA LYS A 253 -14.69 -10.79 13.34
C LYS A 253 -15.72 -11.03 12.25
N ILE A 254 -16.96 -10.59 12.49
CA ILE A 254 -18.06 -10.66 11.53
C ILE A 254 -17.78 -9.72 10.33
N GLY A 255 -17.41 -8.46 10.58
CA GLY A 255 -17.13 -7.47 9.53
C GLY A 255 -15.93 -7.81 8.65
N ARG A 256 -14.86 -8.39 9.23
CA ARG A 256 -13.71 -8.91 8.45
C ARG A 256 -14.07 -10.13 7.61
N ALA A 257 -15.09 -10.89 8.00
CA ALA A 257 -15.62 -11.99 7.20
C ALA A 257 -16.44 -11.50 5.99
N SER A 258 -16.98 -10.26 6.03
CA SER A 258 -17.79 -9.71 4.94
C SER A 258 -16.99 -8.92 3.89
N CYS A 259 -15.74 -8.56 4.20
CA CYS A 259 -14.84 -7.84 3.30
C CYS A 259 -13.80 -8.76 2.63
N ARG A 260 -14.02 -10.09 2.73
CA ARG A 260 -13.12 -11.10 2.15
C ARG A 260 -13.89 -12.11 1.32
#